data_2c3eda6c6db6f81257f37d4ee66cba9c
#
_entry.id   2c3eda6c6db6f81257f37d4ee66cba9c
#
_cell.length_a   1.000
_cell.length_b   1.000
_cell.length_c   1.000
_cell.angle_alpha   90.00
_cell.angle_beta   90.00
_cell.angle_gamma   90.00
#
_symmetry.space_group_name_H-M   'P 1'
#
loop_
_entity.id
_entity.type
_entity.pdbx_description
1 polymer ?
#
loop_
_entity_poly.entity_id
_entity_poly.type
_entity_poly.pdbx_seq_one_letter_code
_entity_poly.pdbx_strand_id
1 'polypeptide(L)'
;MLSFFLVLLAGCGKEEADFSQARVEVVLSPGGVGDQGYNDQILRGLQTAAVRYDFTLAIHIPEEKEQGIQIYNDWLNAPLDNDCERSLFVFSGSEYEYLLQGLTLPKDARKDVLMFETEQAVDGIYTFFVGCYAASYLAGATSVLDNNGEEQKALVIAANPHDKQVKRAVDGYRDGYLAAGGNGCDVHYLSEELDGGYRMQDEAYQFCIENDGNYMYYFSAAGASNKGVYRFSRETYNFAVGMDDDMGLFSSFINMSVVKHMDWAVINLIGDLLNNKKIPYHQVFTYESGYEEMVFSKEVTEDWFLDISHIKNRIVEIEQRYEEANQ
;
A
#
# COMPACT_ATOMS: atom_id res chain seq x y z
N MET A 1 18.45 14.25 13.94
CA MET A 1 17.10 14.72 14.34
C MET A 1 16.80 16.01 13.57
N LEU A 2 16.18 15.90 12.40
CA LEU A 2 15.76 17.05 11.61
C LEU A 2 14.24 17.01 11.55
N SER A 3 13.60 17.82 12.41
CA SER A 3 12.16 18.06 12.36
C SER A 3 11.88 19.06 11.24
N PHE A 4 11.31 18.63 10.13
CA PHE A 4 10.88 19.53 9.08
C PHE A 4 9.48 20.05 9.42
N PHE A 5 9.42 21.30 9.92
CA PHE A 5 8.17 22.06 9.97
C PHE A 5 7.93 22.65 8.57
N LEU A 6 6.95 22.11 7.84
CA LEU A 6 6.47 22.75 6.62
C LEU A 6 5.45 23.82 7.02
N VAL A 7 5.90 25.06 7.21
CA VAL A 7 5.02 26.21 7.36
C VAL A 7 4.68 26.71 5.96
N LEU A 8 3.45 26.50 5.51
CA LEU A 8 2.90 27.17 4.34
C LEU A 8 2.67 28.64 4.68
N LEU A 9 3.52 29.54 4.14
CA LEU A 9 3.33 30.99 4.20
C LEU A 9 2.19 31.38 3.23
N ALA A 10 0.99 31.55 3.77
CA ALA A 10 -0.08 32.29 3.09
C ALA A 10 0.13 33.79 3.36
N GLY A 11 -0.04 34.59 2.31
CA GLY A 11 0.24 36.02 2.27
C GLY A 11 -0.62 36.86 3.22
N CYS A 12 -0.08 38.03 3.57
CA CYS A 12 -0.63 39.06 4.44
C CYS A 12 -2.10 39.41 4.16
N GLY A 13 -2.97 38.98 5.05
CA GLY A 13 -4.25 39.57 5.43
C GLY A 13 -4.41 39.25 6.89
N LYS A 14 -4.65 40.25 7.75
CA LYS A 14 -5.04 40.00 9.13
C LYS A 14 -6.47 39.46 9.12
N GLU A 15 -6.62 38.16 8.90
CA GLU A 15 -7.71 37.36 9.37
C GLU A 15 -7.13 36.47 10.48
N GLU A 16 -7.80 36.47 11.64
CA GLU A 16 -7.53 35.52 12.70
C GLU A 16 -7.57 34.14 12.05
N ALA A 17 -6.48 33.39 12.16
CA ALA A 17 -6.43 32.04 11.63
C ALA A 17 -7.51 31.25 12.35
N ASP A 18 -8.59 30.96 11.65
CA ASP A 18 -9.62 30.04 12.07
C ASP A 18 -8.93 28.68 12.16
N PHE A 19 -8.52 28.30 13.38
CA PHE A 19 -7.85 27.02 13.60
C PHE A 19 -8.89 25.94 13.32
N SER A 20 -8.59 25.10 12.37
CA SER A 20 -9.41 23.96 12.02
C SER A 20 -9.82 23.20 13.31
N GLN A 21 -11.12 22.96 13.45
CA GLN A 21 -11.71 22.30 14.62
C GLN A 21 -11.32 20.81 14.72
N ALA A 22 -10.65 20.28 13.70
CA ALA A 22 -10.18 18.90 13.65
C ALA A 22 -8.66 18.80 13.44
N ARG A 23 -8.06 17.75 14.02
CA ARG A 23 -6.64 17.44 13.93
C ARG A 23 -6.44 15.99 13.53
N VAL A 24 -5.50 15.75 12.62
CA VAL A 24 -5.06 14.39 12.25
C VAL A 24 -3.55 14.33 12.42
N GLU A 25 -3.11 13.42 13.26
CA GLU A 25 -1.70 13.13 13.50
C GLU A 25 -1.37 11.74 12.97
N VAL A 26 -0.36 11.65 12.13
CA VAL A 26 -0.04 10.44 11.37
C VAL A 26 1.40 10.04 11.60
N VAL A 27 1.60 8.78 11.92
CA VAL A 27 2.89 8.12 11.89
C VAL A 27 2.97 7.29 10.63
N LEU A 28 3.85 7.66 9.71
CA LEU A 28 4.13 6.89 8.51
C LEU A 28 4.95 5.64 8.83
N SER A 29 4.93 4.69 7.91
CA SER A 29 5.86 3.58 7.92
C SER A 29 7.32 4.08 7.97
N PRO A 30 8.22 3.41 8.71
CA PRO A 30 9.65 3.74 8.71
C PRO A 30 10.29 3.76 7.31
N GLY A 31 9.66 3.16 6.31
CA GLY A 31 9.99 3.30 4.89
C GLY A 31 10.05 4.76 4.42
N GLY A 32 9.23 5.60 5.02
CA GLY A 32 9.16 7.03 4.74
C GLY A 32 8.61 7.34 3.35
N VAL A 33 8.58 8.62 3.04
CA VAL A 33 8.13 9.14 1.74
C VAL A 33 9.20 9.00 0.66
N GLY A 34 8.78 9.10 -0.60
CA GLY A 34 9.67 8.98 -1.76
C GLY A 34 9.84 7.54 -2.22
N ASP A 35 9.01 6.60 -1.75
CA ASP A 35 8.97 5.22 -2.25
C ASP A 35 8.34 5.12 -3.65
N GLN A 36 7.60 6.16 -4.07
CA GLN A 36 6.83 6.25 -5.30
C GLN A 36 5.71 5.18 -5.38
N GLY A 37 5.29 4.68 -4.24
CA GLY A 37 4.28 3.66 -4.06
C GLY A 37 3.41 3.97 -2.85
N TYR A 38 3.39 3.04 -1.89
CA TYR A 38 2.50 3.02 -0.74
C TYR A 38 2.53 4.30 0.12
N ASN A 39 3.72 4.71 0.63
CA ASN A 39 3.81 5.88 1.51
C ASN A 39 3.51 7.18 0.79
N ASP A 40 3.90 7.30 -0.48
CA ASP A 40 3.62 8.49 -1.29
C ASP A 40 2.11 8.60 -1.60
N GLN A 41 1.40 7.48 -1.78
CA GLN A 41 -0.06 7.46 -1.92
C GLN A 41 -0.75 7.89 -0.61
N ILE A 42 -0.31 7.35 0.55
CA ILE A 42 -0.81 7.75 1.86
C ILE A 42 -0.64 9.26 2.05
N LEU A 43 0.55 9.80 1.78
CA LEU A 43 0.82 11.23 1.88
C LEU A 43 -0.10 12.05 0.98
N ARG A 44 -0.27 11.63 -0.27
CA ARG A 44 -1.17 12.29 -1.25
C ARG A 44 -2.62 12.28 -0.77
N GLY A 45 -3.08 11.15 -0.24
CA GLY A 45 -4.41 10.99 0.35
C GLY A 45 -4.63 11.91 1.55
N LEU A 46 -3.67 11.95 2.49
CA LEU A 46 -3.71 12.81 3.67
C LEU A 46 -3.76 14.30 3.32
N GLN A 47 -2.90 14.74 2.40
CA GLN A 47 -2.87 16.13 1.95
C GLN A 47 -4.19 16.52 1.25
N THR A 48 -4.73 15.63 0.43
CA THR A 48 -6.02 15.85 -0.24
C THR A 48 -7.16 15.90 0.77
N ALA A 49 -7.18 15.00 1.76
CA ALA A 49 -8.17 15.00 2.82
C ALA A 49 -8.09 16.26 3.67
N ALA A 50 -6.88 16.72 4.02
CA ALA A 50 -6.68 17.94 4.81
C ALA A 50 -7.28 19.17 4.13
N VAL A 51 -7.09 19.31 2.82
CA VAL A 51 -7.71 20.39 2.04
C VAL A 51 -9.23 20.23 1.92
N ARG A 52 -9.72 19.00 1.73
CA ARG A 52 -11.14 18.70 1.51
C ARG A 52 -11.99 18.88 2.75
N TYR A 53 -11.47 18.49 3.92
CA TYR A 53 -12.21 18.42 5.18
C TYR A 53 -11.73 19.45 6.20
N ASP A 54 -10.83 20.34 5.83
CA ASP A 54 -10.31 21.45 6.63
C ASP A 54 -9.86 21.02 8.03
N PHE A 55 -8.75 20.30 8.12
CA PHE A 55 -8.14 19.88 9.38
C PHE A 55 -6.65 20.17 9.41
N THR A 56 -6.11 20.32 10.63
CA THR A 56 -4.66 20.42 10.84
C THR A 56 -4.03 19.04 10.73
N LEU A 57 -3.03 18.90 9.83
CA LEU A 57 -2.32 17.66 9.58
C LEU A 57 -0.88 17.73 10.13
N ALA A 58 -0.55 16.81 11.03
CA ALA A 58 0.82 16.56 11.50
C ALA A 58 1.29 15.20 10.98
N ILE A 59 2.46 15.16 10.33
CA ILE A 59 3.03 13.93 9.76
C ILE A 59 4.38 13.67 10.42
N HIS A 60 4.52 12.45 10.94
CA HIS A 60 5.75 11.96 11.54
C HIS A 60 6.31 10.83 10.67
N ILE A 61 7.61 10.88 10.41
CA ILE A 61 8.35 9.86 9.68
C ILE A 61 9.41 9.32 10.65
N PRO A 62 9.11 8.24 11.40
CA PRO A 62 10.04 7.66 12.33
C PRO A 62 11.15 6.90 11.59
N GLU A 63 12.32 6.81 12.19
CA GLU A 63 13.39 5.94 11.69
C GLU A 63 13.12 4.46 12.04
N GLU A 64 12.46 4.25 13.19
CA GLU A 64 12.08 2.93 13.73
C GLU A 64 10.63 2.97 14.25
N LYS A 65 9.93 1.84 14.21
CA LYS A 65 8.51 1.73 14.63
C LYS A 65 8.28 2.10 16.10
N GLU A 66 9.29 1.90 16.97
CA GLU A 66 9.21 2.25 18.39
C GLU A 66 9.04 3.76 18.62
N GLN A 67 9.59 4.59 17.74
CA GLN A 67 9.38 6.04 17.79
C GLN A 67 7.92 6.40 17.50
N GLY A 68 7.25 5.64 16.61
CA GLY A 68 5.83 5.82 16.33
C GLY A 68 4.96 5.60 17.57
N ILE A 69 5.32 4.61 18.42
CA ILE A 69 4.64 4.37 19.70
C ILE A 69 4.82 5.53 20.66
N GLN A 70 6.02 6.12 20.72
CA GLN A 70 6.27 7.29 21.57
C GLN A 70 5.42 8.49 21.14
N ILE A 71 5.34 8.75 19.83
CA ILE A 71 4.50 9.81 19.26
C ILE A 71 3.03 9.59 19.61
N TYR A 72 2.55 8.34 19.48
CA TYR A 72 1.21 7.97 19.91
C TYR A 72 0.94 8.28 21.39
N ASN A 73 1.85 7.90 22.27
CA ASN A 73 1.72 8.13 23.71
C ASN A 73 1.71 9.63 24.04
N ASP A 74 2.50 10.43 23.35
CA ASP A 74 2.51 11.89 23.50
C ASP A 74 1.16 12.49 23.06
N TRP A 75 0.64 12.08 21.89
CA TRP A 75 -0.69 12.48 21.43
C TRP A 75 -1.81 12.01 22.37
N LEU A 76 -1.73 10.76 22.84
CA LEU A 76 -2.74 10.18 23.75
C LEU A 76 -2.90 11.01 25.03
N ASN A 77 -1.77 11.45 25.61
CA ASN A 77 -1.72 12.17 26.87
C ASN A 77 -1.85 13.69 26.73
N ALA A 78 -1.70 14.24 25.53
CA ALA A 78 -1.88 15.67 25.28
C ALA A 78 -3.35 16.07 25.47
N PRO A 79 -3.64 17.14 26.24
CA PRO A 79 -4.98 17.68 26.32
C PRO A 79 -5.41 18.26 24.97
N LEU A 80 -6.69 18.13 24.63
CA LEU A 80 -7.26 18.84 23.48
C LEU A 80 -7.69 20.24 23.87
N ASP A 81 -7.47 21.19 23.00
CA ASP A 81 -8.01 22.54 23.15
C ASP A 81 -9.55 22.51 23.14
N ASN A 82 -10.18 23.52 23.75
CA ASN A 82 -11.64 23.55 23.88
C ASN A 82 -12.37 23.64 22.54
N ASP A 83 -11.75 24.22 21.55
CA ASP A 83 -12.25 24.40 20.17
C ASP A 83 -11.93 23.21 19.26
N CYS A 84 -11.11 22.26 19.70
CA CYS A 84 -10.86 21.02 18.97
C CYS A 84 -12.03 20.04 19.14
N GLU A 85 -12.80 19.84 18.08
CA GLU A 85 -13.97 18.94 18.07
C GLU A 85 -13.58 17.48 17.87
N ARG A 86 -12.50 17.22 17.11
CA ARG A 86 -12.05 15.87 16.77
C ARG A 86 -10.55 15.78 16.61
N SER A 87 -9.95 14.71 17.10
CA SER A 87 -8.54 14.40 16.89
C SER A 87 -8.37 12.93 16.51
N LEU A 88 -7.77 12.66 15.36
CA LEU A 88 -7.46 11.32 14.89
C LEU A 88 -5.97 11.07 15.00
N PHE A 89 -5.60 9.88 15.47
CA PHE A 89 -4.25 9.35 15.34
C PHE A 89 -4.23 8.21 14.34
N VAL A 90 -3.30 8.23 13.40
CA VAL A 90 -3.20 7.26 12.30
C VAL A 90 -1.86 6.56 12.34
N PHE A 91 -1.89 5.23 12.46
CA PHE A 91 -0.78 4.36 12.16
C PHE A 91 -0.90 3.88 10.71
N SER A 92 0.06 4.20 9.87
CA SER A 92 -0.09 4.00 8.43
C SER A 92 0.67 2.80 7.85
N GLY A 93 0.91 1.75 8.64
CA GLY A 93 1.63 0.60 8.12
C GLY A 93 1.34 -0.69 8.89
N SER A 94 1.46 -1.83 8.21
CA SER A 94 1.26 -3.18 8.78
C SER A 94 2.24 -3.50 9.92
N GLU A 95 3.40 -2.87 9.94
CA GLU A 95 4.40 -3.02 11.02
C GLU A 95 3.90 -2.57 12.38
N TYR A 96 2.79 -1.82 12.44
CA TYR A 96 2.15 -1.41 13.69
C TYR A 96 1.05 -2.37 14.16
N GLU A 97 0.68 -3.40 13.38
CA GLU A 97 -0.41 -4.32 13.72
C GLU A 97 -0.23 -5.00 15.08
N TYR A 98 1.02 -5.30 15.49
CA TYR A 98 1.30 -5.94 16.78
C TYR A 98 0.86 -5.10 17.99
N LEU A 99 0.67 -3.79 17.82
CA LEU A 99 0.22 -2.89 18.89
C LEU A 99 -1.27 -3.10 19.26
N LEU A 100 -2.07 -3.62 18.34
CA LEU A 100 -3.52 -3.71 18.50
C LEU A 100 -3.96 -4.38 19.79
N GLN A 101 -3.25 -5.44 20.21
CA GLN A 101 -3.62 -6.20 21.41
C GLN A 101 -3.24 -5.55 22.74
N GLY A 102 -2.47 -4.47 22.73
CA GLY A 102 -1.97 -3.81 23.94
C GLY A 102 -2.06 -2.30 23.92
N LEU A 103 -2.64 -1.73 22.87
CA LEU A 103 -2.72 -0.28 22.71
C LEU A 103 -3.67 0.31 23.74
N THR A 104 -3.19 1.29 24.52
CA THR A 104 -4.01 2.05 25.45
C THR A 104 -4.91 2.99 24.67
N LEU A 105 -6.22 2.80 24.76
CA LEU A 105 -7.19 3.63 24.03
C LEU A 105 -7.39 5.01 24.67
N PRO A 106 -7.74 6.04 23.87
CA PRO A 106 -8.08 7.36 24.38
C PRO A 106 -9.32 7.32 25.26
N LYS A 107 -9.31 8.11 26.35
CA LYS A 107 -10.47 8.31 27.23
C LYS A 107 -11.35 9.48 26.79
N ASP A 108 -10.79 10.43 26.06
CA ASP A 108 -11.54 11.57 25.51
C ASP A 108 -12.31 11.08 24.28
N ALA A 109 -13.62 11.19 24.28
CA ALA A 109 -14.50 10.75 23.20
C ALA A 109 -14.30 11.51 21.87
N ARG A 110 -13.52 12.60 21.88
CA ARG A 110 -13.13 13.34 20.69
C ARG A 110 -11.87 12.76 20.00
N LYS A 111 -11.22 11.78 20.65
CA LYS A 111 -10.00 11.14 20.12
C LYS A 111 -10.33 9.77 19.57
N ASP A 112 -9.92 9.50 18.33
CA ASP A 112 -10.00 8.18 17.70
C ASP A 112 -8.66 7.72 17.17
N VAL A 113 -8.53 6.41 17.02
CA VAL A 113 -7.35 5.75 16.47
C VAL A 113 -7.74 5.03 15.20
N LEU A 114 -6.96 5.22 14.15
CA LEU A 114 -7.09 4.53 12.86
C LEU A 114 -5.77 3.83 12.54
N MET A 115 -5.84 2.56 12.16
CA MET A 115 -4.68 1.76 11.77
C MET A 115 -4.90 1.14 10.38
N PHE A 116 -3.91 1.31 9.52
CA PHE A 116 -3.94 0.83 8.14
C PHE A 116 -3.30 -0.54 8.02
N GLU A 117 -3.66 -1.26 6.97
CA GLU A 117 -3.05 -2.51 6.53
C GLU A 117 -3.06 -3.61 7.62
N THR A 118 -4.14 -3.70 8.37
CA THR A 118 -4.35 -4.75 9.35
C THR A 118 -5.64 -5.52 9.09
N GLU A 119 -5.59 -6.84 9.24
CA GLU A 119 -6.71 -7.77 9.11
C GLU A 119 -7.47 -7.96 10.43
N GLN A 120 -6.98 -7.36 11.52
CA GLN A 120 -7.57 -7.56 12.84
C GLN A 120 -8.66 -6.53 13.13
N ALA A 121 -9.81 -7.02 13.60
CA ALA A 121 -10.86 -6.20 14.14
C ALA A 121 -10.64 -6.04 15.66
N VAL A 122 -10.55 -4.80 16.15
CA VAL A 122 -10.39 -4.48 17.58
C VAL A 122 -11.37 -3.38 17.97
N ASP A 123 -12.15 -3.61 19.00
CA ASP A 123 -13.11 -2.63 19.50
C ASP A 123 -12.38 -1.34 19.93
N GLY A 124 -12.87 -0.21 19.45
CA GLY A 124 -12.33 1.12 19.78
C GLY A 124 -11.16 1.57 18.93
N ILE A 125 -10.72 0.77 17.96
CA ILE A 125 -9.73 1.14 16.94
C ILE A 125 -10.36 0.94 15.56
N TYR A 126 -10.33 1.96 14.72
CA TYR A 126 -10.71 1.80 13.33
C TYR A 126 -9.57 1.16 12.57
N THR A 127 -9.83 0.06 11.88
CA THR A 127 -8.84 -0.71 11.15
C THR A 127 -9.31 -0.95 9.73
N PHE A 128 -8.38 -1.00 8.79
CA PHE A 128 -8.69 -1.45 7.44
C PHE A 128 -7.46 -1.99 6.72
N PHE A 129 -7.70 -2.73 5.66
CA PHE A 129 -6.71 -3.00 4.64
C PHE A 129 -7.32 -2.96 3.24
N VAL A 130 -6.48 -2.71 2.25
CA VAL A 130 -6.82 -2.82 0.84
C VAL A 130 -6.19 -4.09 0.31
N GLY A 131 -7.00 -5.00 -0.23
CA GLY A 131 -6.55 -6.22 -0.87
C GLY A 131 -5.59 -5.95 -2.04
N CYS A 132 -4.84 -6.97 -2.42
CA CYS A 132 -4.00 -6.94 -3.61
C CYS A 132 -3.90 -8.33 -4.26
N TYR A 133 -4.59 -9.33 -3.71
CA TYR A 133 -4.54 -10.69 -4.24
C TYR A 133 -5.15 -10.76 -5.65
N ALA A 134 -6.34 -10.22 -5.84
CA ALA A 134 -7.06 -10.30 -7.11
C ALA A 134 -6.36 -9.56 -8.24
N ALA A 135 -5.90 -8.34 -7.99
CA ALA A 135 -5.13 -7.56 -8.97
C ALA A 135 -3.80 -8.24 -9.30
N SER A 136 -3.10 -8.80 -8.30
CA SER A 136 -1.87 -9.58 -8.52
C SER A 136 -2.13 -10.87 -9.29
N TYR A 137 -3.25 -11.56 -9.03
CA TYR A 137 -3.66 -12.73 -9.80
C TYR A 137 -3.86 -12.40 -11.27
N LEU A 138 -4.56 -11.30 -11.56
CA LEU A 138 -4.74 -10.82 -12.94
C LEU A 138 -3.40 -10.50 -13.59
N ALA A 139 -2.49 -9.85 -12.88
CA ALA A 139 -1.17 -9.52 -13.40
C ALA A 139 -0.33 -10.79 -13.68
N GLY A 140 -0.37 -11.78 -12.79
CA GLY A 140 0.29 -13.07 -13.00
C GLY A 140 -0.26 -13.83 -14.21
N ALA A 141 -1.58 -13.92 -14.33
CA ALA A 141 -2.22 -14.56 -15.48
C ALA A 141 -1.90 -13.84 -16.79
N THR A 142 -1.89 -12.51 -16.77
CA THR A 142 -1.57 -11.68 -17.93
C THR A 142 -0.13 -11.85 -18.38
N SER A 143 0.81 -12.02 -17.46
CA SER A 143 2.23 -12.28 -17.79
C SER A 143 2.44 -13.54 -18.62
N VAL A 144 1.58 -14.56 -18.48
CA VAL A 144 1.62 -15.76 -19.31
C VAL A 144 1.04 -15.49 -20.69
N LEU A 145 -0.05 -14.75 -20.79
CA LEU A 145 -0.71 -14.43 -22.06
C LEU A 145 0.20 -13.58 -22.97
N ASP A 146 0.99 -12.67 -22.40
CA ASP A 146 1.98 -11.86 -23.11
C ASP A 146 3.14 -12.69 -23.66
N ASN A 147 3.34 -13.89 -23.15
CA ASN A 147 4.51 -14.70 -23.42
C ASN A 147 4.41 -15.58 -24.68
N ASN A 148 3.33 -15.52 -25.46
CA ASN A 148 3.13 -16.30 -26.68
C ASN A 148 3.45 -17.82 -26.55
N GLY A 149 3.31 -18.39 -25.34
CA GLY A 149 3.49 -19.83 -25.09
C GLY A 149 4.95 -20.27 -24.91
N GLU A 150 5.89 -19.35 -24.69
CA GLU A 150 7.25 -19.74 -24.31
C GLU A 150 7.27 -20.31 -22.89
N GLU A 151 7.95 -21.45 -22.70
CA GLU A 151 8.07 -22.13 -21.42
C GLU A 151 9.06 -21.40 -20.48
N GLN A 152 8.70 -20.21 -20.03
CA GLN A 152 9.54 -19.43 -19.12
C GLN A 152 8.90 -19.32 -17.73
N LYS A 153 9.73 -19.02 -16.74
CA LYS A 153 9.32 -18.78 -15.39
C LYS A 153 9.13 -17.28 -15.12
N ALA A 154 8.38 -16.95 -14.08
CA ALA A 154 8.38 -15.62 -13.49
C ALA A 154 9.16 -15.61 -12.17
N LEU A 155 9.66 -14.43 -11.78
CA LEU A 155 10.30 -14.18 -10.49
C LEU A 155 9.54 -13.10 -9.73
N VAL A 156 9.22 -13.39 -8.48
CA VAL A 156 8.72 -12.39 -7.53
C VAL A 156 9.84 -11.96 -6.60
N ILE A 157 10.10 -10.66 -6.54
CA ILE A 157 10.96 -10.04 -5.53
C ILE A 157 10.04 -9.46 -4.45
N ALA A 158 10.11 -10.00 -3.25
CA ALA A 158 9.22 -9.65 -2.14
C ALA A 158 10.01 -9.12 -0.94
N ALA A 159 9.40 -8.28 -0.10
CA ALA A 159 10.06 -7.72 1.06
C ALA A 159 10.41 -8.81 2.07
N ASN A 160 9.41 -9.47 2.63
CA ASN A 160 9.58 -10.53 3.61
C ASN A 160 8.37 -11.50 3.60
N PRO A 161 8.50 -12.72 4.14
CA PRO A 161 7.44 -13.73 4.13
C PRO A 161 6.38 -13.52 5.22
N HIS A 162 6.58 -12.59 6.15
CA HIS A 162 5.76 -12.44 7.36
C HIS A 162 4.69 -11.36 7.21
N ASP A 163 4.89 -10.38 6.34
CA ASP A 163 3.89 -9.36 6.04
C ASP A 163 2.76 -9.97 5.22
N LYS A 164 1.54 -9.89 5.74
CA LYS A 164 0.35 -10.48 5.11
C LYS A 164 -0.01 -9.83 3.78
N GLN A 165 0.23 -8.53 3.63
CA GLN A 165 -0.04 -7.81 2.38
C GLN A 165 0.97 -8.23 1.29
N VAL A 166 2.24 -8.33 1.66
CA VAL A 166 3.28 -8.90 0.78
C VAL A 166 2.91 -10.32 0.37
N LYS A 167 2.50 -11.15 1.34
CA LYS A 167 2.07 -12.53 1.06
C LYS A 167 0.90 -12.58 0.09
N ARG A 168 -0.13 -11.72 0.25
CA ARG A 168 -1.27 -11.64 -0.66
C ARG A 168 -0.86 -11.31 -2.09
N ALA A 169 0.04 -10.34 -2.26
CA ALA A 169 0.56 -9.96 -3.57
C ALA A 169 1.35 -11.12 -4.21
N VAL A 170 2.22 -11.76 -3.46
CA VAL A 170 3.02 -12.93 -3.90
C VAL A 170 2.12 -14.09 -4.29
N ASP A 171 1.19 -14.47 -3.43
CA ASP A 171 0.28 -15.60 -3.67
C ASP A 171 -0.61 -15.32 -4.89
N GLY A 172 -1.19 -14.12 -4.97
CA GLY A 172 -2.03 -13.72 -6.10
C GLY A 172 -1.28 -13.84 -7.42
N TYR A 173 -0.12 -13.22 -7.52
CA TYR A 173 0.67 -13.25 -8.76
C TYR A 173 1.07 -14.68 -9.14
N ARG A 174 1.58 -15.47 -8.19
CA ARG A 174 1.98 -16.85 -8.42
C ARG A 174 0.80 -17.72 -8.85
N ASP A 175 -0.33 -17.63 -8.15
CA ASP A 175 -1.52 -18.42 -8.45
C ASP A 175 -2.09 -18.09 -9.82
N GLY A 176 -2.15 -16.81 -10.18
CA GLY A 176 -2.57 -16.35 -11.49
C GLY A 176 -1.64 -16.84 -12.61
N TYR A 177 -0.33 -16.72 -12.41
CA TYR A 177 0.68 -17.16 -13.35
C TYR A 177 0.57 -18.67 -13.63
N LEU A 178 0.46 -19.48 -12.58
CA LEU A 178 0.35 -20.93 -12.70
C LEU A 178 -1.01 -21.35 -13.27
N ALA A 179 -2.11 -20.70 -12.88
CA ALA A 179 -3.44 -21.00 -13.39
C ALA A 179 -3.60 -20.71 -14.89
N ALA A 180 -2.85 -19.73 -15.41
CA ALA A 180 -2.80 -19.42 -16.84
C ALA A 180 -1.86 -20.34 -17.64
N GLY A 181 -1.19 -21.29 -16.98
CA GLY A 181 -0.29 -22.27 -17.62
C GLY A 181 1.17 -21.90 -17.61
N GLY A 182 1.58 -20.95 -16.78
CA GLY A 182 2.99 -20.59 -16.60
C GLY A 182 3.83 -21.77 -16.03
N ASN A 183 5.09 -21.86 -16.46
CA ASN A 183 5.97 -23.02 -16.17
C ASN A 183 6.68 -22.93 -14.80
N GLY A 184 6.31 -21.99 -13.95
CA GLY A 184 6.83 -21.82 -12.59
C GLY A 184 6.95 -20.34 -12.22
N CYS A 185 6.83 -20.08 -10.93
CA CYS A 185 6.97 -18.75 -10.37
C CYS A 185 7.80 -18.85 -9.10
N ASP A 186 9.04 -18.43 -9.18
CA ASP A 186 9.97 -18.44 -8.06
C ASP A 186 9.80 -17.15 -7.23
N VAL A 187 10.05 -17.23 -5.92
CA VAL A 187 9.92 -16.10 -5.00
C VAL A 187 11.24 -15.89 -4.29
N HIS A 188 11.74 -14.67 -4.28
CA HIS A 188 12.89 -14.26 -3.50
C HIS A 188 12.48 -13.19 -2.49
N TYR A 189 12.66 -13.48 -1.21
CA TYR A 189 12.47 -12.54 -0.12
C TYR A 189 13.78 -11.81 0.17
N LEU A 190 13.70 -10.47 0.25
CA LEU A 190 14.86 -9.62 0.52
C LEU A 190 15.29 -9.68 1.99
N SER A 191 14.37 -10.02 2.89
CA SER A 191 14.60 -10.13 4.33
C SER A 191 13.74 -11.24 4.94
N GLU A 192 14.20 -11.78 6.06
CA GLU A 192 13.41 -12.67 6.93
C GLU A 192 12.76 -11.90 8.10
N GLU A 193 13.01 -10.59 8.24
CA GLU A 193 12.45 -9.77 9.30
C GLU A 193 11.11 -9.14 8.84
N LEU A 194 10.10 -9.09 9.71
CA LEU A 194 8.76 -8.57 9.41
C LEU A 194 8.76 -7.14 8.85
N ASP A 195 9.63 -6.29 9.37
CA ASP A 195 9.83 -4.90 8.95
C ASP A 195 11.01 -4.72 7.98
N GLY A 196 11.59 -5.84 7.52
CA GLY A 196 12.71 -5.86 6.58
C GLY A 196 12.29 -5.94 5.11
N GLY A 197 13.25 -5.71 4.23
CA GLY A 197 13.09 -5.89 2.78
C GLY A 197 12.53 -4.68 2.03
N TYR A 198 12.04 -3.65 2.73
CA TYR A 198 11.36 -2.51 2.08
C TYR A 198 12.31 -1.39 1.59
N ARG A 199 13.61 -1.44 1.93
CA ARG A 199 14.61 -0.39 1.61
C ARG A 199 15.90 -0.95 1.02
N MET A 200 15.82 -2.05 0.32
CA MET A 200 16.95 -2.83 -0.21
C MET A 200 16.97 -2.76 -1.74
N GLN A 201 16.99 -1.52 -2.30
CA GLN A 201 16.90 -1.30 -3.74
C GLN A 201 18.09 -1.89 -4.49
N ASP A 202 19.29 -1.75 -3.93
CA ASP A 202 20.51 -2.24 -4.57
C ASP A 202 20.57 -3.77 -4.52
N GLU A 203 20.14 -4.40 -3.43
CA GLU A 203 20.04 -5.85 -3.30
C GLU A 203 19.00 -6.44 -4.26
N ALA A 204 17.83 -5.80 -4.38
CA ALA A 204 16.79 -6.18 -5.32
C ALA A 204 17.31 -6.10 -6.78
N TYR A 205 17.98 -5.00 -7.12
CA TYR A 205 18.60 -4.83 -8.43
C TYR A 205 19.67 -5.89 -8.70
N GLN A 206 20.59 -6.10 -7.74
CA GLN A 206 21.69 -7.05 -7.89
C GLN A 206 21.17 -8.48 -8.08
N PHE A 207 20.16 -8.88 -7.29
CA PHE A 207 19.56 -10.20 -7.43
C PHE A 207 18.93 -10.40 -8.81
N CYS A 208 18.26 -9.37 -9.35
CA CYS A 208 17.71 -9.43 -10.71
C CYS A 208 18.82 -9.55 -11.77
N ILE A 209 19.93 -8.82 -11.64
CA ILE A 209 21.09 -8.91 -12.56
C ILE A 209 21.71 -10.30 -12.53
N GLU A 210 21.88 -10.91 -11.36
CA GLU A 210 22.45 -12.25 -11.22
C GLU A 210 21.56 -13.36 -11.82
N ASN A 211 20.28 -13.05 -12.00
CA ASN A 211 19.28 -13.95 -12.56
C ASN A 211 18.76 -13.51 -13.94
N ASP A 212 19.45 -12.58 -14.58
CA ASP A 212 19.07 -12.10 -15.92
C ASP A 212 19.04 -13.25 -16.94
N GLY A 213 17.96 -13.28 -17.73
CA GLY A 213 17.72 -14.34 -18.72
C GLY A 213 17.14 -15.64 -18.17
N ASN A 214 16.97 -15.79 -16.85
CA ASN A 214 16.34 -16.97 -16.26
C ASN A 214 14.82 -16.85 -16.18
N TYR A 215 14.29 -15.64 -16.26
CA TYR A 215 12.87 -15.33 -16.08
C TYR A 215 12.38 -14.39 -17.18
N MET A 216 11.12 -14.53 -17.55
CA MET A 216 10.47 -13.67 -18.54
C MET A 216 9.85 -12.43 -17.90
N TYR A 217 9.27 -12.60 -16.71
CA TYR A 217 8.62 -11.55 -15.97
C TYR A 217 9.16 -11.43 -14.56
N TYR A 218 9.27 -10.21 -14.10
CA TYR A 218 9.68 -9.84 -12.74
C TYR A 218 8.56 -9.06 -12.07
N PHE A 219 7.97 -9.60 -11.01
CA PHE A 219 7.02 -8.89 -10.18
C PHE A 219 7.68 -8.45 -8.88
N SER A 220 7.35 -7.25 -8.39
CA SER A 220 7.93 -6.75 -7.16
C SER A 220 6.86 -6.37 -6.14
N ALA A 221 6.99 -6.89 -4.91
CA ALA A 221 6.14 -6.62 -3.76
C ALA A 221 7.01 -6.29 -2.53
N ALA A 222 7.79 -5.20 -2.61
CA ALA A 222 8.83 -4.88 -1.63
C ALA A 222 8.96 -3.36 -1.35
N GLY A 223 7.89 -2.59 -1.46
CA GLY A 223 7.88 -1.16 -1.17
C GLY A 223 8.95 -0.40 -1.96
N ALA A 224 9.80 0.43 -1.30
CA ALA A 224 10.82 1.20 -1.99
C ALA A 224 11.89 0.33 -2.68
N SER A 225 12.07 -0.94 -2.28
CA SER A 225 12.98 -1.87 -2.97
C SER A 225 12.55 -2.20 -4.40
N ASN A 226 11.25 -2.01 -4.72
CA ASN A 226 10.72 -2.18 -6.08
C ASN A 226 11.49 -1.35 -7.12
N LYS A 227 12.05 -0.21 -6.73
CA LYS A 227 12.89 0.63 -7.61
C LYS A 227 14.11 -0.10 -8.16
N GLY A 228 14.66 -1.04 -7.41
CA GLY A 228 15.75 -1.91 -7.88
C GLY A 228 15.30 -2.78 -9.06
N VAL A 229 14.12 -3.37 -8.96
CA VAL A 229 13.51 -4.17 -10.03
C VAL A 229 13.16 -3.30 -11.23
N TYR A 230 12.61 -2.11 -11.03
CA TYR A 230 12.26 -1.18 -12.13
C TYR A 230 13.51 -0.63 -12.83
N ARG A 231 14.57 -0.38 -12.07
CA ARG A 231 15.87 -0.02 -12.63
C ARG A 231 16.43 -1.15 -13.50
N PHE A 232 16.42 -2.39 -13.01
CA PHE A 232 16.81 -3.58 -13.76
C PHE A 232 15.99 -3.70 -15.04
N SER A 233 14.67 -3.65 -14.98
CA SER A 233 13.78 -3.69 -16.15
C SER A 233 14.16 -2.65 -17.20
N ARG A 234 14.44 -1.42 -16.78
CA ARG A 234 14.81 -0.33 -17.70
C ARG A 234 16.18 -0.51 -18.34
N GLU A 235 17.16 -1.03 -17.59
CA GLU A 235 18.56 -1.15 -18.06
C GLU A 235 18.79 -2.41 -18.90
N THR A 236 18.04 -3.48 -18.67
CA THR A 236 18.19 -4.78 -19.33
C THR A 236 17.08 -5.13 -20.29
N TYR A 237 16.03 -4.29 -20.37
CA TYR A 237 14.86 -4.49 -21.24
C TYR A 237 14.00 -5.71 -20.86
N ASN A 238 14.08 -6.18 -19.62
CA ASN A 238 13.25 -7.26 -19.10
C ASN A 238 11.87 -6.75 -18.68
N PHE A 239 10.84 -7.58 -18.89
CA PHE A 239 9.49 -7.24 -18.46
C PHE A 239 9.35 -7.27 -16.94
N ALA A 240 8.71 -6.23 -16.40
CA ALA A 240 8.36 -6.17 -15.00
C ALA A 240 6.90 -5.75 -14.81
N VAL A 241 6.35 -6.12 -13.66
CA VAL A 241 5.03 -5.69 -13.19
C VAL A 241 5.22 -4.69 -12.05
N GLY A 242 4.55 -3.54 -12.17
CA GLY A 242 4.55 -2.51 -11.14
C GLY A 242 3.68 -2.88 -9.94
N MET A 243 3.92 -2.21 -8.80
CA MET A 243 3.15 -2.38 -7.57
C MET A 243 2.82 -1.02 -6.98
N ASP A 244 1.67 -0.94 -6.32
CA ASP A 244 1.06 0.17 -5.61
C ASP A 244 0.47 1.26 -6.52
N ASP A 245 1.15 1.70 -7.57
CA ASP A 245 0.70 2.73 -8.51
C ASP A 245 1.05 2.32 -9.96
N ASP A 246 0.61 3.06 -10.97
CA ASP A 246 1.04 2.82 -12.36
C ASP A 246 2.52 3.18 -12.55
N MET A 247 3.34 2.15 -12.64
CA MET A 247 4.79 2.24 -12.72
C MET A 247 5.32 2.29 -14.16
N GLY A 248 4.46 2.35 -15.17
CA GLY A 248 4.84 2.37 -16.58
C GLY A 248 5.75 3.54 -16.98
N LEU A 249 5.79 4.61 -16.20
CA LEU A 249 6.70 5.73 -16.43
C LEU A 249 8.16 5.43 -16.08
N PHE A 250 8.44 4.41 -15.25
CA PHE A 250 9.80 4.04 -14.84
C PHE A 250 10.55 3.26 -15.93
N SER A 251 9.83 2.41 -16.63
CA SER A 251 10.38 1.61 -17.72
C SER A 251 9.32 1.34 -18.77
N SER A 252 9.70 1.41 -20.04
CA SER A 252 8.82 0.99 -21.13
C SER A 252 8.55 -0.53 -21.13
N PHE A 253 9.21 -1.29 -20.29
CA PHE A 253 9.02 -2.72 -20.09
C PHE A 253 8.16 -3.04 -18.83
N ILE A 254 7.69 -2.03 -18.10
CA ILE A 254 6.59 -2.16 -17.13
C ILE A 254 5.30 -1.89 -17.90
N ASN A 255 4.68 -2.95 -18.40
CA ASN A 255 3.49 -2.88 -19.25
C ASN A 255 2.17 -2.97 -18.47
N MET A 256 2.23 -3.36 -17.21
CA MET A 256 1.10 -3.41 -16.28
C MET A 256 1.55 -3.19 -14.84
N SER A 257 0.61 -2.78 -14.00
CA SER A 257 0.84 -2.57 -12.57
C SER A 257 -0.35 -3.05 -11.74
N VAL A 258 -0.05 -3.57 -10.55
CA VAL A 258 -1.00 -3.82 -9.47
C VAL A 258 -1.14 -2.53 -8.69
N VAL A 259 -2.32 -1.94 -8.72
CA VAL A 259 -2.60 -0.65 -8.07
C VAL A 259 -3.47 -0.87 -6.84
N LYS A 260 -3.07 -0.26 -5.73
CA LYS A 260 -3.87 -0.15 -4.51
C LYS A 260 -4.22 1.32 -4.32
N HIS A 261 -5.49 1.67 -4.33
CA HIS A 261 -5.95 3.05 -4.14
C HIS A 261 -5.97 3.45 -2.65
N MET A 262 -4.79 3.44 -2.03
CA MET A 262 -4.63 3.81 -0.62
C MET A 262 -5.02 5.27 -0.36
N ASP A 263 -4.72 6.15 -1.30
CA ASP A 263 -5.13 7.56 -1.23
C ASP A 263 -6.65 7.72 -1.16
N TRP A 264 -7.41 6.94 -1.93
CA TRP A 264 -8.88 6.98 -1.87
C TRP A 264 -9.41 6.47 -0.54
N ALA A 265 -8.85 5.34 -0.04
CA ALA A 265 -9.23 4.80 1.26
C ALA A 265 -8.98 5.80 2.39
N VAL A 266 -7.80 6.42 2.40
CA VAL A 266 -7.42 7.45 3.37
C VAL A 266 -8.37 8.64 3.33
N ILE A 267 -8.64 9.19 2.14
CA ILE A 267 -9.55 10.35 1.97
C ILE A 267 -10.94 10.03 2.52
N ASN A 268 -11.49 8.86 2.16
CA ASN A 268 -12.84 8.51 2.51
C ASN A 268 -12.98 8.19 4.00
N LEU A 269 -12.07 7.40 4.58
CA LEU A 269 -12.13 7.02 5.99
C LEU A 269 -11.91 8.20 6.94
N ILE A 270 -10.93 9.05 6.65
CA ILE A 270 -10.72 10.27 7.45
C ILE A 270 -11.93 11.19 7.36
N GLY A 271 -12.45 11.39 6.14
CA GLY A 271 -13.65 12.21 5.95
C GLY A 271 -14.88 11.67 6.68
N ASP A 272 -15.09 10.35 6.65
CA ASP A 272 -16.20 9.71 7.35
C ASP A 272 -16.07 9.88 8.87
N LEU A 273 -14.86 9.69 9.44
CA LEU A 273 -14.60 9.86 10.86
C LEU A 273 -14.73 11.31 11.32
N LEU A 274 -14.16 12.27 10.59
CA LEU A 274 -14.27 13.68 10.93
C LEU A 274 -15.70 14.21 10.85
N ASN A 275 -16.51 13.67 9.95
CA ASN A 275 -17.94 13.99 9.84
C ASN A 275 -18.84 13.19 10.81
N ASN A 276 -18.28 12.50 11.79
CA ASN A 276 -19.00 11.67 12.77
C ASN A 276 -19.91 10.60 12.13
N LYS A 277 -19.55 10.12 10.95
CA LYS A 277 -20.29 9.06 10.28
C LYS A 277 -20.01 7.73 11.00
N LYS A 278 -21.05 6.97 11.26
CA LYS A 278 -20.89 5.62 11.80
C LYS A 278 -20.38 4.69 10.72
N ILE A 279 -19.16 4.23 10.89
CA ILE A 279 -18.51 3.22 10.06
C ILE A 279 -18.16 1.99 10.89
N PRO A 280 -18.04 0.80 10.30
CA PRO A 280 -17.50 -0.36 10.99
C PRO A 280 -16.11 -0.10 11.55
N TYR A 281 -15.78 -0.69 12.69
CA TYR A 281 -14.43 -0.60 13.25
C TYR A 281 -13.40 -1.31 12.37
N HIS A 282 -13.82 -2.33 11.60
CA HIS A 282 -12.94 -3.01 10.67
C HIS A 282 -13.57 -3.02 9.27
N GLN A 283 -12.76 -2.68 8.27
CA GLN A 283 -13.17 -2.67 6.86
C GLN A 283 -12.13 -3.37 5.99
N VAL A 284 -12.61 -4.18 5.06
CA VAL A 284 -11.80 -4.86 4.06
C VAL A 284 -12.20 -4.34 2.69
N PHE A 285 -11.25 -3.82 1.97
CA PHE A 285 -11.44 -3.33 0.61
C PHE A 285 -10.87 -4.38 -0.35
N THR A 286 -11.76 -5.12 -0.99
CA THR A 286 -11.45 -6.16 -1.97
C THR A 286 -11.49 -5.60 -3.39
N TYR A 287 -11.20 -6.44 -4.37
CA TYR A 287 -11.31 -6.09 -5.79
C TYR A 287 -12.71 -5.56 -6.17
N GLU A 288 -13.78 -6.16 -5.63
CA GLU A 288 -15.15 -5.71 -5.86
C GLU A 288 -15.39 -4.28 -5.37
N SER A 289 -14.71 -3.85 -4.34
CA SER A 289 -14.83 -2.49 -3.80
C SER A 289 -14.20 -1.41 -4.69
N GLY A 290 -13.37 -1.80 -5.67
CA GLY A 290 -12.68 -0.90 -6.59
C GLY A 290 -11.47 -0.20 -6.00
N TYR A 291 -10.99 -0.63 -4.83
CA TYR A 291 -9.77 -0.06 -4.20
C TYR A 291 -8.49 -0.79 -4.62
N GLU A 292 -8.61 -1.91 -5.31
CA GLU A 292 -7.49 -2.54 -5.99
C GLU A 292 -7.83 -2.78 -7.46
N GLU A 293 -6.86 -2.68 -8.33
CA GLU A 293 -7.00 -3.00 -9.74
C GLU A 293 -5.67 -3.37 -10.40
N MET A 294 -5.73 -4.09 -11.51
CA MET A 294 -4.61 -4.22 -12.43
C MET A 294 -4.81 -3.24 -13.58
N VAL A 295 -3.85 -2.36 -13.77
CA VAL A 295 -3.84 -1.39 -14.87
C VAL A 295 -2.80 -1.74 -15.92
N PHE A 296 -3.09 -1.42 -17.19
CA PHE A 296 -2.10 -1.50 -18.26
C PHE A 296 -1.48 -0.13 -18.48
N SER A 297 -0.15 -0.09 -18.47
CA SER A 297 0.61 1.13 -18.77
C SER A 297 0.75 1.39 -20.28
N LYS A 298 0.28 0.47 -21.11
CA LYS A 298 0.29 0.55 -22.59
C LYS A 298 -1.01 0.01 -23.17
N GLU A 299 -1.27 0.39 -24.43
CA GLU A 299 -2.35 -0.21 -25.20
C GLU A 299 -2.12 -1.71 -25.36
N VAL A 300 -3.13 -2.50 -25.03
CA VAL A 300 -3.15 -3.96 -25.20
C VAL A 300 -3.88 -4.33 -26.49
N THR A 301 -3.54 -5.48 -27.07
CA THR A 301 -4.24 -5.97 -28.23
C THR A 301 -5.63 -6.47 -27.89
N GLU A 302 -6.54 -6.48 -28.87
CA GLU A 302 -7.92 -6.91 -28.70
C GLU A 302 -8.02 -8.37 -28.23
N ASP A 303 -7.17 -9.26 -28.73
CA ASP A 303 -7.15 -10.67 -28.32
C ASP A 303 -6.76 -10.83 -26.85
N TRP A 304 -5.76 -10.11 -26.41
CA TRP A 304 -5.33 -10.07 -25.01
C TRP A 304 -6.42 -9.59 -24.07
N PHE A 305 -7.13 -8.56 -24.49
CA PHE A 305 -8.24 -8.02 -23.72
C PHE A 305 -9.36 -9.04 -23.52
N LEU A 306 -9.66 -9.85 -24.53
CA LEU A 306 -10.70 -10.90 -24.44
C LEU A 306 -10.30 -12.01 -23.46
N ASP A 307 -9.06 -12.49 -23.50
CA ASP A 307 -8.57 -13.54 -22.61
C ASP A 307 -8.57 -13.08 -21.15
N ILE A 308 -8.10 -11.86 -20.88
CA ILE A 308 -8.14 -11.27 -19.54
C ILE A 308 -9.57 -11.06 -19.05
N SER A 309 -10.50 -10.67 -19.93
CA SER A 309 -11.90 -10.46 -19.56
C SER A 309 -12.55 -11.72 -19.01
N HIS A 310 -12.21 -12.91 -19.52
CA HIS A 310 -12.70 -14.17 -18.99
C HIS A 310 -12.22 -14.43 -17.55
N ILE A 311 -10.97 -14.11 -17.25
CA ILE A 311 -10.40 -14.22 -15.90
C ILE A 311 -11.03 -13.16 -14.99
N LYS A 312 -11.10 -11.92 -15.45
CA LYS A 312 -11.66 -10.78 -14.69
C LYS A 312 -13.11 -11.01 -14.26
N ASN A 313 -13.91 -11.66 -15.10
CA ASN A 313 -15.31 -11.99 -14.76
C ASN A 313 -15.44 -12.98 -13.58
N ARG A 314 -14.38 -13.69 -13.24
CA ARG A 314 -14.34 -14.66 -12.14
C ARG A 314 -13.46 -14.23 -10.98
N ILE A 315 -12.81 -13.09 -11.08
CA ILE A 315 -11.76 -12.70 -10.13
C ILE A 315 -12.28 -12.52 -8.70
N VAL A 316 -13.50 -12.00 -8.56
CA VAL A 316 -14.14 -11.85 -7.24
C VAL A 316 -14.37 -13.22 -6.58
N GLU A 317 -14.82 -14.22 -7.35
CA GLU A 317 -15.00 -15.60 -6.85
C GLU A 317 -13.64 -16.24 -6.48
N ILE A 318 -12.60 -15.96 -7.26
CA ILE A 318 -11.24 -16.47 -7.00
C ILE A 318 -10.68 -15.83 -5.72
N GLU A 319 -10.83 -14.54 -5.55
CA GLU A 319 -10.43 -13.82 -4.34
C GLU A 319 -11.17 -14.33 -3.10
N GLN A 320 -12.49 -14.50 -3.18
CA GLN A 320 -13.29 -15.03 -2.06
C GLN A 320 -12.80 -16.42 -1.61
N ARG A 321 -12.46 -17.30 -2.55
CA ARG A 321 -11.90 -18.63 -2.22
C ARG A 321 -10.54 -18.53 -1.53
N TYR A 322 -9.71 -17.61 -1.95
CA TYR A 322 -8.42 -17.36 -1.29
C TYR A 322 -8.61 -16.88 0.14
N GLU A 323 -9.51 -15.92 0.36
CA GLU A 323 -9.84 -15.41 1.69
C GLU A 323 -10.40 -16.53 2.60
N GLU A 324 -11.32 -17.34 2.11
CA GLU A 324 -11.87 -18.48 2.87
C GLU A 324 -10.82 -19.53 3.24
N ALA A 325 -9.81 -19.73 2.41
CA ALA A 325 -8.74 -20.69 2.65
C ALA A 325 -7.66 -20.19 3.62
N ASN A 326 -7.57 -18.86 3.85
CA ASN A 326 -6.53 -18.22 4.67
C ASN A 326 -7.08 -17.59 5.96
N GLN A 327 -8.38 -17.74 6.26
CA GLN A 327 -8.99 -17.42 7.56
C GLN A 327 -8.68 -18.50 8.59
#